data_69917ca0bea0d5e22ac76a32b390ace6
#
_entry.id   69917ca0bea0d5e22ac76a32b390ace6
#
_cell.length_a   1.000
_cell.length_b   1.000
_cell.length_c   1.000
_cell.angle_alpha   90.00
_cell.angle_beta   90.00
_cell.angle_gamma   90.00
#
_symmetry.space_group_name_H-M   'P 1'
#
loop_
_entity.id
_entity.type
_entity.pdbx_description
1 polymer ?
#
loop_
_entity_poly.entity_id
_entity_poly.type
_entity_poly.pdbx_seq_one_letter_code
_entity_poly.pdbx_strand_id
1 'polypeptide(L)'
;MLRVRARRSVITLFDQCSVLVFHTAAVVALIHSCTGQSEVVGPLQPVVALIGDDIILPCHLDPVMDAFDMTLEWARPDLDPRFVLVWRDGVDLESKKHPLYNNRTSLFTNELQSGNISLKISKVKQSDGGTYIYTNVLCSCC
;
A
#
# COMPACT_ATOMS: atom_id res chain seq x y z
N MET A 1 -11.98 19.48 12.15
CA MET A 1 -12.44 18.28 11.41
C MET A 1 -11.42 17.98 10.34
N LEU A 2 -10.76 16.86 10.42
CA LEU A 2 -9.65 16.50 9.55
C LEU A 2 -10.16 15.55 8.47
N ARG A 3 -9.78 15.79 7.22
CA ARG A 3 -10.19 14.95 6.09
C ARG A 3 -8.97 14.20 5.57
N VAL A 4 -8.97 12.90 5.70
CA VAL A 4 -7.92 12.02 5.19
C VAL A 4 -8.49 11.21 4.03
N ARG A 5 -7.79 11.18 2.90
CA ARG A 5 -8.19 10.43 1.71
C ARG A 5 -7.08 9.46 1.33
N ALA A 6 -7.40 8.19 1.26
CA ALA A 6 -6.53 7.19 0.68
C ALA A 6 -6.80 7.08 -0.83
N ARG A 7 -5.76 7.11 -1.65
CA ARG A 7 -5.87 7.02 -3.11
C ARG A 7 -5.12 5.80 -3.61
N ARG A 8 -5.77 5.09 -4.49
CA ARG A 8 -5.28 3.91 -5.19
C ARG A 8 -4.31 4.33 -6.30
N SER A 9 -3.16 3.71 -6.38
CA SER A 9 -2.26 3.87 -7.53
C SER A 9 -2.44 2.67 -8.44
N VAL A 10 -3.02 2.89 -9.62
CA VAL A 10 -3.10 1.88 -10.68
C VAL A 10 -1.95 2.15 -11.64
N ILE A 11 -1.00 1.24 -11.72
CA ILE A 11 0.03 1.27 -12.75
C ILE A 11 -0.47 0.44 -13.92
N THR A 12 -0.89 1.11 -14.98
CA THR A 12 -1.16 0.50 -16.27
C THR A 12 0.13 0.51 -17.10
N LEU A 13 0.74 -0.65 -17.25
CA LEU A 13 1.79 -0.84 -18.26
C LEU A 13 1.12 -1.19 -19.60
N PHE A 14 1.13 -0.22 -20.51
CA PHE A 14 0.86 -0.49 -21.92
C PHE A 14 2.15 -0.99 -22.56
N ASP A 15 2.17 -2.24 -22.96
CA ASP A 15 3.20 -2.74 -23.83
C ASP A 15 2.67 -2.80 -25.25
N GLN A 16 3.31 -2.06 -26.13
CA GLN A 16 3.12 -2.13 -27.57
C GLN A 16 4.07 -3.19 -28.12
N CYS A 17 3.54 -4.31 -28.55
CA CYS A 17 4.28 -5.19 -29.43
C CYS A 17 3.42 -5.50 -30.66
N SER A 18 3.75 -4.82 -31.76
CA SER A 18 3.20 -5.07 -33.08
C SER A 18 4.10 -6.05 -33.84
N VAL A 19 3.44 -7.03 -34.42
CA VAL A 19 3.73 -7.73 -35.68
C VAL A 19 4.89 -8.72 -35.72
N LEU A 20 4.56 -10.00 -35.79
CA LEU A 20 4.77 -10.80 -37.01
C LEU A 20 4.08 -12.17 -36.88
N VAL A 21 3.22 -12.39 -37.84
CA VAL A 21 2.53 -13.64 -38.15
C VAL A 21 3.54 -14.61 -38.76
N PHE A 22 3.55 -15.85 -38.40
CA PHE A 22 3.48 -17.08 -39.20
C PHE A 22 4.07 -18.30 -38.48
N HIS A 23 3.29 -19.31 -38.52
CA HIS A 23 3.50 -20.77 -38.50
C HIS A 23 3.24 -21.52 -37.19
N THR A 24 2.05 -22.09 -37.26
CA THR A 24 1.70 -23.52 -37.06
C THR A 24 1.85 -24.10 -35.66
N ALA A 25 0.69 -24.45 -35.18
CA ALA A 25 0.37 -25.68 -34.47
C ALA A 25 1.22 -26.02 -33.23
N ALA A 26 0.51 -26.08 -32.11
CA ALA A 26 0.92 -26.76 -30.89
C ALA A 26 2.06 -26.10 -30.10
N VAL A 27 1.93 -24.83 -29.80
CA VAL A 27 2.38 -24.33 -28.52
C VAL A 27 1.12 -24.07 -27.70
N VAL A 28 0.73 -25.03 -26.89
CA VAL A 28 -0.06 -24.76 -25.72
C VAL A 28 0.78 -23.76 -24.96
N ALA A 29 0.53 -22.48 -25.20
CA ALA A 29 1.05 -21.43 -24.41
C ALA A 29 0.52 -21.70 -23.00
N LEU A 30 1.38 -22.22 -22.17
CA LEU A 30 1.28 -22.06 -20.74
C LEU A 30 1.33 -20.54 -20.51
N ILE A 31 0.20 -19.91 -20.75
CA ILE A 31 -0.07 -18.61 -20.17
C ILE A 31 -0.15 -18.93 -18.68
N HIS A 32 1.00 -18.93 -18.04
CA HIS A 32 1.04 -18.69 -16.62
C HIS A 32 0.57 -17.25 -16.50
N SER A 33 -0.75 -17.12 -16.48
CA SER A 33 -1.36 -15.92 -15.94
C SER A 33 -0.81 -15.83 -14.53
N CYS A 34 0.17 -14.97 -14.33
CA CYS A 34 0.54 -14.52 -13.01
C CYS A 34 -0.65 -13.68 -12.50
N THR A 35 -1.75 -14.38 -12.22
CA THR A 35 -2.97 -13.83 -11.63
C THR A 35 -2.82 -13.81 -10.13
N GLY A 36 -1.74 -13.22 -9.67
CA GLY A 36 -1.44 -13.09 -8.25
C GLY A 36 -1.25 -11.64 -7.82
N GLN A 37 -1.72 -10.69 -8.63
CA GLN A 37 -1.66 -9.30 -8.25
C GLN A 37 -2.83 -9.00 -7.33
N SER A 38 -2.55 -8.99 -6.02
CA SER A 38 -3.53 -8.54 -5.04
C SER A 38 -3.79 -7.05 -5.22
N GLU A 39 -5.05 -6.71 -5.17
CA GLU A 39 -5.51 -5.34 -5.21
C GLU A 39 -5.58 -4.77 -3.79
N VAL A 40 -5.19 -3.51 -3.64
CA VAL A 40 -5.30 -2.81 -2.36
C VAL A 40 -6.66 -2.14 -2.27
N VAL A 41 -7.43 -2.54 -1.27
CA VAL A 41 -8.77 -1.99 -1.01
C VAL A 41 -8.71 -1.07 0.19
N GLY A 42 -8.96 0.20 -0.03
CA GLY A 42 -9.05 1.23 1.00
C GLY A 42 -10.46 1.78 1.16
N PRO A 43 -10.66 2.76 2.07
CA PRO A 43 -11.98 3.32 2.34
C PRO A 43 -12.52 4.09 1.13
N LEU A 44 -13.80 3.90 0.82
CA LEU A 44 -14.50 4.60 -0.26
C LEU A 44 -14.76 6.09 0.07
N GLN A 45 -14.79 6.43 1.35
CA GLN A 45 -15.04 7.78 1.85
C GLN A 45 -13.87 8.29 2.67
N PRO A 46 -13.68 9.62 2.76
CA PRO A 46 -12.67 10.20 3.63
C PRO A 46 -12.89 9.77 5.08
N VAL A 47 -11.82 9.35 5.73
CA VAL A 47 -11.83 9.05 7.16
C VAL A 47 -11.71 10.35 7.94
N VAL A 48 -12.55 10.54 8.94
CA VAL A 48 -12.61 11.76 9.75
C VAL A 48 -12.22 11.43 11.18
N ALA A 49 -11.34 12.24 11.76
CA ALA A 49 -10.92 12.11 13.15
C ALA A 49 -11.02 13.44 13.90
N LEU A 50 -11.14 13.37 15.22
CA LEU A 50 -10.96 14.51 16.10
C LEU A 50 -9.48 14.66 16.43
N ILE A 51 -9.04 15.91 16.62
CA ILE A 51 -7.66 16.19 17.05
C ILE A 51 -7.45 15.61 18.45
N GLY A 52 -6.35 14.88 18.61
CA GLY A 52 -5.99 14.20 19.86
C GLY A 52 -6.39 12.72 19.92
N ASP A 53 -7.31 12.27 19.08
CA ASP A 53 -7.71 10.87 19.01
C ASP A 53 -6.69 10.02 18.22
N ASP A 54 -6.80 8.71 18.36
CA ASP A 54 -6.18 7.77 17.46
C ASP A 54 -7.10 7.51 16.26
N ILE A 55 -6.52 7.36 15.07
CA ILE A 55 -7.28 7.03 13.86
C ILE A 55 -6.69 5.81 13.17
N ILE A 56 -7.55 5.04 12.54
CA ILE A 56 -7.16 3.94 11.66
C ILE A 56 -7.58 4.31 10.25
N LEU A 57 -6.63 4.22 9.32
CA LEU A 57 -6.88 4.27 7.88
C LEU A 57 -7.02 2.83 7.40
N PRO A 58 -8.25 2.34 7.20
CA PRO A 58 -8.48 0.93 6.87
C PRO A 58 -7.97 0.62 5.47
N CYS A 59 -7.24 -0.48 5.36
CA CYS A 59 -6.72 -0.96 4.09
C CYS A 59 -6.43 -2.46 4.17
N HIS A 60 -6.79 -3.20 3.13
CA HIS A 60 -6.53 -4.63 3.07
C HIS A 60 -6.20 -5.09 1.65
N LEU A 61 -5.58 -6.26 1.56
CA LEU A 61 -5.28 -6.93 0.30
C LEU A 61 -6.45 -7.81 -0.13
N ASP A 62 -6.82 -7.73 -1.43
CA ASP A 62 -7.82 -8.59 -2.06
C ASP A 62 -7.26 -9.18 -3.36
N PRO A 63 -7.16 -10.51 -3.52
CA PRO A 63 -7.41 -11.51 -2.49
C PRO A 63 -6.48 -11.40 -1.29
N VAL A 64 -6.93 -11.94 -0.15
CA VAL A 64 -6.14 -11.97 1.09
C VAL A 64 -4.80 -12.65 0.85
N MET A 65 -3.74 -11.97 1.24
CA MET A 65 -2.36 -12.47 1.16
C MET A 65 -1.60 -12.13 2.44
N ASP A 66 -0.61 -12.95 2.76
CA ASP A 66 0.32 -12.63 3.84
C ASP A 66 1.20 -11.44 3.43
N ALA A 67 1.07 -10.35 4.16
CA ALA A 67 1.80 -9.12 3.92
C ALA A 67 3.02 -8.96 4.83
N PHE A 68 3.31 -9.94 5.69
CA PHE A 68 4.37 -9.80 6.70
C PHE A 68 5.76 -9.62 6.07
N ASP A 69 6.07 -10.42 5.04
CA ASP A 69 7.36 -10.37 4.35
C ASP A 69 7.38 -9.39 3.15
N MET A 70 6.29 -8.62 2.97
CA MET A 70 6.20 -7.62 1.91
C MET A 70 6.84 -6.30 2.32
N THR A 71 7.27 -5.51 1.33
CA THR A 71 7.56 -4.09 1.57
C THR A 71 6.28 -3.29 1.44
N LEU A 72 5.89 -2.61 2.51
CA LEU A 72 4.68 -1.81 2.58
C LEU A 72 5.05 -0.34 2.84
N GLU A 73 4.54 0.55 2.03
CA GLU A 73 4.81 1.99 2.16
C GLU A 73 3.51 2.77 2.26
N TRP A 74 3.36 3.51 3.35
CA TRP A 74 2.38 4.57 3.48
C TRP A 74 3.07 5.91 3.27
N ALA A 75 2.54 6.74 2.38
CA ALA A 75 3.16 8.00 2.01
C ALA A 75 2.15 9.15 1.93
N ARG A 76 2.67 10.35 2.10
CA ARG A 76 1.99 11.62 1.82
C ARG A 76 2.81 12.39 0.78
N PRO A 77 2.26 12.59 -0.43
CA PRO A 77 2.99 13.23 -1.54
C PRO A 77 3.35 14.70 -1.28
N ASP A 78 2.65 15.35 -0.35
CA ASP A 78 2.87 16.75 0.04
C ASP A 78 4.01 16.96 1.03
N LEU A 79 4.66 15.87 1.49
CA LEU A 79 5.75 15.91 2.46
C LEU A 79 7.09 15.50 1.87
N ASP A 80 8.18 15.96 2.49
CA ASP A 80 9.55 15.54 2.20
C ASP A 80 10.31 15.28 3.53
N PRO A 81 10.77 14.05 3.82
CA PRO A 81 10.49 12.81 3.09
C PRO A 81 8.99 12.46 3.12
N ARG A 82 8.51 11.82 2.06
CA ARG A 82 7.08 11.51 1.89
C ARG A 82 6.55 10.39 2.78
N PHE A 83 7.44 9.60 3.39
CA PHE A 83 7.07 8.38 4.08
C PHE A 83 6.43 8.64 5.43
N VAL A 84 5.25 8.08 5.63
CA VAL A 84 4.49 8.03 6.88
C VAL A 84 4.83 6.79 7.67
N LEU A 85 4.99 5.66 6.97
CA LEU A 85 5.43 4.38 7.51
C LEU A 85 6.07 3.56 6.39
N VAL A 86 7.14 2.86 6.69
CA VAL A 86 7.79 1.89 5.80
C VAL A 86 8.02 0.60 6.57
N TRP A 87 7.33 -0.45 6.15
CA TRP A 87 7.53 -1.81 6.64
C TRP A 87 8.34 -2.60 5.64
N ARG A 88 9.37 -3.28 6.09
CA ARG A 88 10.21 -4.15 5.26
C ARG A 88 10.82 -5.26 6.10
N ASP A 89 10.80 -6.49 5.58
CA ASP A 89 11.42 -7.66 6.20
C ASP A 89 11.05 -7.84 7.68
N GLY A 90 9.77 -7.67 8.00
CA GLY A 90 9.27 -7.80 9.36
C GLY A 90 9.56 -6.63 10.30
N VAL A 91 10.05 -5.50 9.77
CA VAL A 91 10.47 -4.33 10.58
C VAL A 91 9.84 -3.03 10.08
N ASP A 92 9.33 -2.23 11.03
CA ASP A 92 8.95 -0.83 10.79
C ASP A 92 10.20 0.05 10.81
N LEU A 93 10.55 0.65 9.67
CA LEU A 93 11.75 1.45 9.48
C LEU A 93 11.52 2.90 9.95
N GLU A 94 11.64 3.12 11.26
CA GLU A 94 11.42 4.44 11.87
C GLU A 94 12.29 5.55 11.24
N SER A 95 13.53 5.22 10.86
CA SER A 95 14.46 6.16 10.23
C SER A 95 14.04 6.67 8.85
N LYS A 96 13.05 6.02 8.22
CA LYS A 96 12.51 6.43 6.92
C LYS A 96 11.32 7.36 7.04
N LYS A 97 10.67 7.40 8.20
CA LYS A 97 9.47 8.21 8.43
C LYS A 97 9.78 9.71 8.39
N HIS A 98 8.80 10.46 7.91
CA HIS A 98 8.82 11.92 8.10
C HIS A 98 8.76 12.25 9.60
N PRO A 99 9.50 13.26 10.08
CA PRO A 99 9.56 13.61 11.52
C PRO A 99 8.20 13.82 12.20
N LEU A 100 7.19 14.26 11.46
CA LEU A 100 5.82 14.40 11.97
C LEU A 100 5.19 13.08 12.44
N TYR A 101 5.68 11.94 11.96
CA TYR A 101 5.10 10.62 12.20
C TYR A 101 5.95 9.71 13.09
N ASN A 102 7.12 10.18 13.50
CA ASN A 102 7.98 9.40 14.40
C ASN A 102 7.23 9.00 15.67
N ASN A 103 7.29 7.69 15.97
CA ASN A 103 6.63 7.07 17.14
C ASN A 103 5.10 7.28 17.20
N ARG A 104 4.45 7.63 16.08
CA ARG A 104 3.01 7.89 16.05
C ARG A 104 2.25 6.99 15.09
N THR A 105 2.94 6.27 14.24
CA THR A 105 2.34 5.39 13.24
C THR A 105 2.74 3.95 13.45
N SER A 106 1.82 3.04 13.20
CA SER A 106 2.06 1.61 13.29
C SER A 106 1.12 0.82 12.37
N LEU A 107 1.51 -0.41 12.04
CA LEU A 107 0.64 -1.43 11.46
C LEU A 107 0.13 -2.39 12.54
N PHE A 108 -0.89 -3.15 12.20
CA PHE A 108 -1.38 -4.27 13.02
C PHE A 108 -0.57 -5.52 12.67
N THR A 109 0.61 -5.65 13.26
CA THR A 109 1.60 -6.68 12.88
C THR A 109 1.05 -8.09 12.94
N ASN A 110 0.19 -8.38 13.93
CA ASN A 110 -0.46 -9.69 14.08
C ASN A 110 -1.52 -9.98 13.00
N GLU A 111 -1.92 -8.97 12.24
CA GLU A 111 -2.96 -9.06 11.22
C GLU A 111 -2.39 -8.96 9.79
N LEU A 112 -1.09 -8.74 9.64
CA LEU A 112 -0.43 -8.70 8.33
C LEU A 112 -0.59 -10.02 7.56
N GLN A 113 -0.54 -11.14 8.27
CA GLN A 113 -0.74 -12.48 7.67
C GLN A 113 -2.16 -12.67 7.10
N SER A 114 -3.12 -11.92 7.59
CA SER A 114 -4.50 -11.90 7.06
C SER A 114 -4.73 -10.79 6.04
N GLY A 115 -3.67 -10.13 5.57
CA GLY A 115 -3.76 -9.09 4.55
C GLY A 115 -4.23 -7.73 5.07
N ASN A 116 -4.37 -7.55 6.40
CA ASN A 116 -4.68 -6.24 6.97
C ASN A 116 -3.43 -5.35 6.99
N ILE A 117 -3.44 -4.32 6.16
CA ILE A 117 -2.35 -3.36 6.01
C ILE A 117 -2.76 -1.96 6.46
N SER A 118 -3.79 -1.87 7.30
CA SER A 118 -4.30 -0.61 7.84
C SER A 118 -3.23 0.16 8.61
N LEU A 119 -3.22 1.47 8.44
CA LEU A 119 -2.34 2.38 9.16
C LEU A 119 -3.05 2.93 10.40
N LYS A 120 -2.44 2.78 11.56
CA LYS A 120 -2.84 3.49 12.78
C LYS A 120 -2.00 4.75 12.93
N ILE A 121 -2.64 5.89 13.19
CA ILE A 121 -2.00 7.15 13.56
C ILE A 121 -2.49 7.54 14.93
N SER A 122 -1.58 7.68 15.88
CA SER A 122 -1.90 8.05 17.25
C SER A 122 -1.85 9.56 17.46
N LYS A 123 -2.71 10.06 18.34
CA LYS A 123 -2.78 11.48 18.74
C LYS A 123 -2.82 12.41 17.52
N VAL A 124 -3.86 12.26 16.72
CA VAL A 124 -4.06 13.00 15.46
C VAL A 124 -3.90 14.49 15.67
N LYS A 125 -3.14 15.12 14.77
CA LYS A 125 -2.92 16.56 14.72
C LYS A 125 -3.59 17.16 13.49
N GLN A 126 -3.81 18.45 13.48
CA GLN A 126 -4.33 19.14 12.30
C GLN A 126 -3.42 18.99 11.08
N SER A 127 -2.10 18.91 11.30
CA SER A 127 -1.10 18.66 10.25
C SER A 127 -1.18 17.27 9.61
N ASP A 128 -1.90 16.33 10.24
CA ASP A 128 -2.10 14.99 9.66
C ASP A 128 -3.17 14.98 8.57
N GLY A 129 -3.89 16.08 8.37
CA GLY A 129 -4.83 16.22 7.25
C GLY A 129 -4.14 16.17 5.91
N GLY A 130 -4.65 15.34 5.00
CA GLY A 130 -4.08 15.21 3.68
C GLY A 130 -4.49 13.95 2.96
N THR A 131 -3.85 13.72 1.82
CA THR A 131 -4.04 12.50 1.02
C THR A 131 -2.94 11.51 1.36
N TYR A 132 -3.33 10.32 1.81
CA TYR A 132 -2.42 9.20 2.06
C TYR A 132 -2.45 8.26 0.86
N ILE A 133 -1.27 7.82 0.43
CA ILE A 133 -1.09 6.84 -0.63
C ILE A 133 -0.46 5.61 -0.02
N TYR A 134 -1.00 4.46 -0.37
CA TYR A 134 -0.41 3.18 -0.07
C TYR A 134 0.25 2.59 -1.32
N THR A 135 1.43 2.04 -1.17
CA THR A 135 2.14 1.30 -2.21
C THR A 135 2.65 0.00 -1.62
N ASN A 136 2.33 -1.13 -2.26
CA ASN A 136 3.02 -2.38 -1.98
C ASN A 136 4.06 -2.60 -3.09
N VAL A 137 5.27 -2.87 -2.68
CA VAL A 137 6.28 -3.41 -3.57
C VAL A 137 6.20 -4.92 -3.40
N LEU A 138 5.59 -5.59 -4.37
CA LEU A 138 5.64 -7.04 -4.43
C LEU A 138 7.11 -7.44 -4.44
N CYS A 139 7.49 -8.31 -3.52
CA CYS A 139 8.78 -8.96 -3.62
C CYS A 139 8.80 -9.71 -4.96
N SER A 140 9.60 -9.24 -5.90
CA SER A 140 9.83 -9.92 -7.17
C SER A 140 10.65 -11.16 -6.85
N CYS A 141 9.98 -12.25 -6.48
CA CYS A 141 10.60 -13.56 -6.51
C CYS A 141 10.51 -14.06 -7.95
N CYS A 142 11.57 -13.79 -8.71
CA CYS A 142 11.92 -14.59 -9.88
C CYS A 142 12.70 -15.82 -9.42
#